data_e83930b81286bed4abb92a5b83c43ff9
#
_entry.id   e83930b81286bed4abb92a5b83c43ff9
#
_cell.length_a   1.000
_cell.length_b   1.000
_cell.length_c   1.000
_cell.angle_alpha   90.00
_cell.angle_beta   90.00
_cell.angle_gamma   90.00
#
_symmetry.space_group_name_H-M   'P 1'
#
loop_
_entity.id
_entity.type
_entity.pdbx_description
1 polymer ?
#
loop_
_entity_poly.entity_id
_entity_poly.type
_entity_poly.pdbx_seq_one_letter_code
_entity_poly.pdbx_strand_id
1 'polypeptide(L)'
;MLFCLSFGAISTQAAAATTTTSVKTTVKNGWKKESAGWCYYVKGKKVTNQLKKISGATYYFGSNGVRKTGWYTVKSGNTYKAMQFASNGKYTGKSKTINASLMKKTDSVIKGQKISTSLTTEAQKKAAINKLYTYTKKNYKYGRIMGQFSKGKSLSYAQQTMLTGKGNCYGFAATFAVLAKRATGLPVRVCWGTSTAFNKSRAQLHGWTEIKIGNTWYIFDTNAAAYSKRSDVKWYMQKASSAAMKKTYTKKESEDIVL
;
A
#
# COMPACT_ATOMS: atom_id res chain seq x y z
N MET A 1 -90.40 -6.13 -46.73
CA MET A 1 -89.37 -5.30 -47.41
C MET A 1 -88.94 -4.23 -46.42
N LEU A 2 -87.86 -4.46 -45.68
CA LEU A 2 -87.41 -3.52 -44.65
C LEU A 2 -85.92 -3.32 -44.89
N PHE A 3 -85.55 -2.12 -45.28
CA PHE A 3 -84.19 -1.71 -45.48
C PHE A 3 -83.60 -1.30 -44.13
N CYS A 4 -82.54 -2.00 -43.65
CA CYS A 4 -81.70 -1.58 -42.50
C CYS A 4 -80.49 -0.81 -43.01
N LEU A 5 -80.47 0.46 -42.72
CA LEU A 5 -79.30 1.32 -42.91
C LEU A 5 -78.32 1.16 -41.72
N SER A 6 -77.15 0.62 -41.98
CA SER A 6 -76.07 0.56 -40.98
C SER A 6 -75.21 1.83 -41.02
N PHE A 7 -75.25 2.59 -39.96
CA PHE A 7 -74.29 3.73 -39.72
C PHE A 7 -72.92 3.22 -39.29
N GLY A 8 -71.89 3.44 -40.08
CA GLY A 8 -70.50 3.17 -39.72
C GLY A 8 -69.98 4.28 -38.83
N ALA A 9 -69.55 3.92 -37.64
CA ALA A 9 -68.85 4.83 -36.75
C ALA A 9 -67.40 4.93 -37.17
N ILE A 10 -66.98 6.14 -37.51
CA ILE A 10 -65.52 6.49 -37.77
C ILE A 10 -64.84 6.74 -36.39
N SER A 11 -64.03 5.80 -35.95
CA SER A 11 -63.20 6.01 -34.78
C SER A 11 -61.90 6.79 -35.17
N THR A 12 -61.83 8.05 -34.77
CA THR A 12 -60.59 8.83 -34.85
C THR A 12 -59.61 8.36 -33.77
N GLN A 13 -58.59 7.63 -34.16
CA GLN A 13 -57.50 7.20 -33.28
C GLN A 13 -56.54 8.41 -33.12
N ALA A 14 -56.54 9.01 -31.93
CA ALA A 14 -55.59 10.03 -31.56
C ALA A 14 -54.21 9.39 -31.40
N ALA A 15 -53.23 9.74 -32.24
CA ALA A 15 -51.85 9.34 -32.10
C ALA A 15 -51.24 10.02 -30.86
N ALA A 16 -50.94 9.23 -29.83
CA ALA A 16 -50.22 9.69 -28.69
C ALA A 16 -48.77 10.00 -29.12
N ALA A 17 -48.39 11.26 -29.12
CA ALA A 17 -47.00 11.70 -29.33
C ALA A 17 -46.13 11.25 -28.14
N THR A 18 -45.34 10.21 -28.37
CA THR A 18 -44.35 9.74 -27.37
C THR A 18 -43.21 10.79 -27.32
N THR A 19 -43.26 11.65 -26.31
CA THR A 19 -42.17 12.60 -26.02
C THR A 19 -40.99 11.81 -25.47
N THR A 20 -40.05 11.44 -26.30
CA THR A 20 -38.75 10.84 -25.87
C THR A 20 -37.93 11.91 -25.18
N THR A 21 -38.03 12.01 -23.86
CA THR A 21 -37.15 12.85 -23.06
C THR A 21 -35.78 12.21 -23.11
N SER A 22 -34.90 12.69 -23.96
CA SER A 22 -33.48 12.31 -23.95
C SER A 22 -32.85 12.80 -22.64
N VAL A 23 -32.66 11.90 -21.68
CA VAL A 23 -31.85 12.17 -20.49
C VAL A 23 -30.43 12.42 -20.92
N LYS A 24 -30.07 13.71 -21.01
CA LYS A 24 -28.69 14.14 -21.29
C LYS A 24 -27.82 13.70 -20.10
N THR A 25 -27.28 12.49 -20.17
CA THR A 25 -26.31 12.00 -19.19
C THR A 25 -25.09 12.91 -19.22
N THR A 26 -24.96 13.78 -18.21
CA THR A 26 -23.81 14.67 -18.08
C THR A 26 -22.56 13.81 -17.85
N VAL A 27 -21.73 13.71 -18.89
CA VAL A 27 -20.48 12.96 -18.85
C VAL A 27 -19.60 13.56 -17.76
N LYS A 28 -19.20 12.77 -16.76
CA LYS A 28 -18.30 13.21 -15.67
C LYS A 28 -16.98 13.68 -16.26
N ASN A 29 -16.59 14.91 -15.95
CA ASN A 29 -15.28 15.46 -16.29
C ASN A 29 -14.72 16.22 -15.09
N GLY A 30 -13.37 16.29 -14.97
CA GLY A 30 -12.70 17.06 -13.94
C GLY A 30 -12.62 16.33 -12.59
N TRP A 31 -12.35 17.11 -11.56
CA TRP A 31 -12.20 16.63 -10.19
C TRP A 31 -13.52 16.22 -9.56
N LYS A 32 -13.54 15.06 -8.92
CA LYS A 32 -14.67 14.56 -8.12
C LYS A 32 -14.16 13.99 -6.80
N LYS A 33 -14.80 14.38 -5.69
CA LYS A 33 -14.56 13.78 -4.37
C LYS A 33 -15.48 12.57 -4.24
N GLU A 34 -14.91 11.42 -3.95
CA GLU A 34 -15.64 10.17 -3.68
C GLU A 34 -15.36 9.72 -2.23
N SER A 35 -16.04 8.69 -1.76
CA SER A 35 -15.83 8.14 -0.41
C SER A 35 -14.38 7.74 -0.14
N ALA A 36 -13.70 7.19 -1.16
CA ALA A 36 -12.30 6.79 -1.06
C ALA A 36 -11.29 7.94 -1.25
N GLY A 37 -11.73 9.14 -1.72
CA GLY A 37 -10.88 10.30 -1.91
C GLY A 37 -11.11 11.04 -3.23
N TRP A 38 -10.19 11.93 -3.59
CA TRP A 38 -10.26 12.73 -4.82
C TRP A 38 -9.88 11.91 -6.04
N CYS A 39 -10.74 11.91 -7.05
CA CYS A 39 -10.56 11.28 -8.36
C CYS A 39 -10.62 12.32 -9.47
N TYR A 40 -10.10 12.01 -10.65
CA TYR A 40 -10.20 12.86 -11.83
C TYR A 40 -10.79 12.07 -12.99
N TYR A 41 -11.70 12.70 -13.72
CA TYR A 41 -12.42 12.09 -14.84
C TYR A 41 -12.11 12.81 -16.16
N VAL A 42 -11.97 12.04 -17.22
CA VAL A 42 -11.83 12.52 -18.59
C VAL A 42 -12.82 11.77 -19.46
N LYS A 43 -13.71 12.48 -20.15
CA LYS A 43 -14.76 11.89 -21.01
C LYS A 43 -15.54 10.77 -20.30
N GLY A 44 -15.93 11.00 -19.03
CA GLY A 44 -16.65 10.05 -18.20
C GLY A 44 -15.83 8.91 -17.60
N LYS A 45 -14.57 8.74 -18.00
CA LYS A 45 -13.70 7.67 -17.51
C LYS A 45 -12.79 8.18 -16.38
N LYS A 46 -12.71 7.40 -15.31
CA LYS A 46 -11.82 7.69 -14.17
C LYS A 46 -10.35 7.46 -14.57
N VAL A 47 -9.49 8.42 -14.25
CA VAL A 47 -8.05 8.29 -14.44
C VAL A 47 -7.50 7.32 -13.38
N THR A 48 -6.78 6.28 -13.81
CA THR A 48 -6.21 5.23 -12.93
C THR A 48 -4.77 4.91 -13.32
N ASN A 49 -3.97 4.47 -12.37
CA ASN A 49 -2.59 3.95 -12.54
C ASN A 49 -1.66 4.82 -13.39
N GLN A 50 -1.79 6.15 -13.33
CA GLN A 50 -0.97 7.03 -14.16
C GLN A 50 -0.70 8.40 -13.53
N LEU A 51 0.38 9.01 -14.00
CA LEU A 51 0.62 10.43 -13.83
C LEU A 51 -0.28 11.22 -14.80
N LYS A 52 -0.85 12.31 -14.32
CA LYS A 52 -1.67 13.23 -15.13
C LYS A 52 -1.32 14.67 -14.80
N LYS A 53 -0.98 15.44 -15.82
CA LYS A 53 -0.84 16.91 -15.70
C LYS A 53 -2.22 17.55 -15.78
N ILE A 54 -2.58 18.34 -14.78
CA ILE A 54 -3.87 19.03 -14.65
C ILE A 54 -3.59 20.45 -14.17
N SER A 55 -3.99 21.44 -14.97
CA SER A 55 -3.76 22.87 -14.66
C SER A 55 -2.33 23.17 -14.19
N GLY A 56 -1.35 22.70 -14.99
CA GLY A 56 0.09 22.93 -14.73
C GLY A 56 0.75 22.03 -13.68
N ALA A 57 -0.01 21.37 -12.80
CA ALA A 57 0.51 20.48 -11.76
C ALA A 57 0.38 19.01 -12.15
N THR A 58 1.33 18.17 -11.68
CA THR A 58 1.32 16.72 -11.93
C THR A 58 0.78 16.00 -10.72
N TYR A 59 -0.11 15.03 -10.96
CA TYR A 59 -0.74 14.17 -9.96
C TYR A 59 -0.56 12.70 -10.34
N TYR A 60 -0.59 11.80 -9.37
CA TYR A 60 -0.67 10.36 -9.61
C TYR A 60 -1.98 9.79 -9.07
N PHE A 61 -2.64 8.98 -9.89
CA PHE A 61 -3.88 8.27 -9.53
C PHE A 61 -3.57 6.77 -9.42
N GLY A 62 -3.93 6.16 -8.30
CA GLY A 62 -3.73 4.73 -8.08
C GLY A 62 -4.70 3.85 -8.89
N SER A 63 -4.65 2.53 -8.68
CA SER A 63 -5.53 1.56 -9.36
C SER A 63 -7.02 1.80 -9.12
N ASN A 64 -7.38 2.32 -7.96
CA ASN A 64 -8.75 2.71 -7.63
C ASN A 64 -9.12 4.14 -8.10
N GLY A 65 -8.25 4.81 -8.85
CA GLY A 65 -8.43 6.18 -9.34
C GLY A 65 -8.31 7.27 -8.29
N VAL A 66 -7.97 6.92 -7.06
CA VAL A 66 -7.77 7.93 -6.00
C VAL A 66 -6.41 8.58 -6.13
N ARG A 67 -6.40 9.91 -6.08
CA ARG A 67 -5.20 10.75 -6.06
C ARG A 67 -4.29 10.38 -4.88
N LYS A 68 -3.02 10.17 -5.15
CA LYS A 68 -2.02 9.83 -4.13
C LYS A 68 -1.42 11.07 -3.48
N THR A 69 -1.02 10.92 -2.21
CA THR A 69 -0.32 11.93 -1.41
C THR A 69 0.84 11.26 -0.69
N GLY A 70 1.83 12.04 -0.22
CA GLY A 70 3.05 11.49 0.40
C GLY A 70 3.96 10.84 -0.65
N TRP A 71 4.83 9.95 -0.19
CA TRP A 71 5.70 9.19 -1.08
C TRP A 71 4.94 8.00 -1.69
N TYR A 72 5.03 7.86 -3.00
CA TYR A 72 4.36 6.78 -3.74
C TYR A 72 5.23 6.30 -4.91
N THR A 73 5.34 4.98 -5.07
CA THR A 73 6.09 4.39 -6.18
C THR A 73 5.32 4.45 -7.48
N VAL A 74 5.89 5.16 -8.44
CA VAL A 74 5.41 5.23 -9.81
C VAL A 74 6.29 4.34 -10.67
N LYS A 75 5.66 3.44 -11.44
CA LYS A 75 6.32 2.59 -12.42
C LYS A 75 6.16 3.21 -13.81
N SER A 76 7.26 3.34 -14.55
CA SER A 76 7.27 3.75 -15.95
C SER A 76 8.20 2.81 -16.72
N GLY A 77 7.63 1.98 -17.58
CA GLY A 77 8.37 0.88 -18.23
C GLY A 77 9.05 -0.03 -17.20
N ASN A 78 10.37 -0.13 -17.26
CA ASN A 78 11.20 -0.90 -16.33
C ASN A 78 11.75 -0.07 -15.15
N THR A 79 11.41 1.22 -15.08
CA THR A 79 11.91 2.13 -14.04
C THR A 79 10.88 2.29 -12.92
N TYR A 80 11.36 2.32 -11.68
CA TYR A 80 10.57 2.61 -10.49
C TYR A 80 11.12 3.88 -9.82
N LYS A 81 10.25 4.84 -9.54
CA LYS A 81 10.60 6.06 -8.81
C LYS A 81 9.65 6.25 -7.64
N ALA A 82 10.18 6.43 -6.43
CA ALA A 82 9.41 7.03 -5.36
C ALA A 82 9.29 8.52 -5.65
N MET A 83 8.06 9.01 -5.80
CA MET A 83 7.74 10.41 -6.04
C MET A 83 6.96 10.97 -4.87
N GLN A 84 7.27 12.19 -4.44
CA GLN A 84 6.58 12.83 -3.32
C GLN A 84 5.45 13.73 -3.83
N PHE A 85 4.25 13.52 -3.30
CA PHE A 85 3.07 14.34 -3.57
C PHE A 85 2.64 15.06 -2.28
N ALA A 86 2.36 16.34 -2.37
CA ALA A 86 1.88 17.15 -1.25
C ALA A 86 0.50 16.67 -0.76
N SER A 87 0.00 17.20 0.35
CA SER A 87 -1.33 16.86 0.90
C SER A 87 -2.47 17.12 -0.10
N ASN A 88 -2.32 18.13 -0.97
CA ASN A 88 -3.23 18.40 -2.09
C ASN A 88 -2.97 17.52 -3.32
N GLY A 89 -2.04 16.54 -3.26
CA GLY A 89 -1.68 15.60 -4.32
C GLY A 89 -0.81 16.15 -5.43
N LYS A 90 -0.37 17.40 -5.40
CA LYS A 90 0.56 17.94 -6.39
C LYS A 90 1.95 17.32 -6.19
N TYR A 91 2.60 16.92 -7.29
CA TYR A 91 4.00 16.47 -7.26
C TYR A 91 4.90 17.61 -6.78
N THR A 92 5.76 17.33 -5.80
CA THR A 92 6.63 18.32 -5.16
C THR A 92 7.96 18.55 -5.87
N GLY A 93 8.23 17.83 -6.97
CA GLY A 93 9.54 17.80 -7.62
C GLY A 93 10.51 16.78 -7.01
N LYS A 94 10.23 16.25 -5.81
CA LYS A 94 11.14 15.32 -5.14
C LYS A 94 10.89 13.87 -5.59
N SER A 95 11.94 13.20 -6.07
CA SER A 95 11.88 11.78 -6.42
C SER A 95 13.18 11.06 -6.12
N LYS A 96 13.09 9.72 -5.94
CA LYS A 96 14.23 8.81 -5.79
C LYS A 96 14.04 7.62 -6.72
N THR A 97 15.06 7.22 -7.44
CA THR A 97 15.04 5.97 -8.22
C THR A 97 15.13 4.80 -7.24
N ILE A 98 14.28 3.79 -7.45
CA ILE A 98 14.28 2.56 -6.67
C ILE A 98 14.79 1.42 -7.57
N ASN A 99 15.60 0.54 -6.99
CA ASN A 99 16.12 -0.61 -7.71
C ASN A 99 15.00 -1.47 -8.28
N ALA A 100 15.05 -1.71 -9.59
CA ALA A 100 14.00 -2.43 -10.31
C ALA A 100 13.90 -3.90 -9.88
N SER A 101 15.02 -4.57 -9.55
CA SER A 101 15.04 -5.95 -9.09
C SER A 101 14.34 -6.09 -7.74
N LEU A 102 14.61 -5.16 -6.81
CA LEU A 102 13.91 -5.09 -5.52
C LEU A 102 12.39 -4.96 -5.74
N MET A 103 11.98 -4.02 -6.58
CA MET A 103 10.55 -3.77 -6.80
C MET A 103 9.84 -4.92 -7.52
N LYS A 104 10.46 -5.51 -8.54
CA LYS A 104 9.94 -6.69 -9.24
C LYS A 104 9.75 -7.85 -8.25
N LYS A 105 10.74 -8.11 -7.40
CA LYS A 105 10.66 -9.17 -6.38
C LYS A 105 9.60 -8.87 -5.34
N THR A 106 9.50 -7.62 -4.88
CA THR A 106 8.47 -7.14 -3.94
C THR A 106 7.06 -7.36 -4.52
N ASP A 107 6.82 -6.90 -5.75
CA ASP A 107 5.54 -7.04 -6.44
C ASP A 107 5.18 -8.53 -6.69
N SER A 108 6.18 -9.36 -7.01
CA SER A 108 6.02 -10.82 -7.17
C SER A 108 5.56 -11.49 -5.87
N VAL A 109 6.18 -11.13 -4.73
CA VAL A 109 5.77 -11.66 -3.41
C VAL A 109 4.35 -11.24 -3.07
N ILE A 110 4.01 -9.95 -3.22
CA ILE A 110 2.66 -9.43 -2.94
C ILE A 110 1.62 -10.14 -3.80
N LYS A 111 1.88 -10.34 -5.09
CA LYS A 111 1.01 -11.09 -6.01
C LYS A 111 0.87 -12.55 -5.58
N GLY A 112 1.98 -13.22 -5.25
CA GLY A 112 1.99 -14.62 -4.79
C GLY A 112 1.20 -14.83 -3.50
N GLN A 113 1.17 -13.82 -2.61
CA GLN A 113 0.35 -13.84 -1.40
C GLN A 113 -1.13 -13.44 -1.65
N LYS A 114 -1.54 -13.25 -2.90
CA LYS A 114 -2.91 -12.85 -3.30
C LYS A 114 -3.38 -11.62 -2.52
N ILE A 115 -2.52 -10.61 -2.42
CA ILE A 115 -2.83 -9.33 -1.75
C ILE A 115 -3.34 -8.35 -2.82
N SER A 116 -4.51 -7.76 -2.58
CA SER A 116 -5.09 -6.75 -3.47
C SER A 116 -4.23 -5.50 -3.55
N THR A 117 -4.15 -4.90 -4.73
CA THR A 117 -3.49 -3.60 -4.98
C THR A 117 -4.34 -2.40 -4.53
N SER A 118 -5.59 -2.64 -4.11
CA SER A 118 -6.57 -1.61 -3.73
C SER A 118 -7.10 -1.82 -2.32
N LEU A 119 -6.18 -1.82 -1.32
CA LEU A 119 -6.56 -1.92 0.08
C LEU A 119 -7.11 -0.57 0.57
N THR A 120 -8.40 -0.52 0.89
CA THR A 120 -9.07 0.72 1.32
C THR A 120 -9.29 0.78 2.83
N THR A 121 -9.57 -0.37 3.46
CA THR A 121 -9.87 -0.43 4.90
C THR A 121 -8.66 -0.79 5.75
N GLU A 122 -8.70 -0.41 7.02
CA GLU A 122 -7.66 -0.80 7.99
C GLU A 122 -7.60 -2.33 8.18
N ALA A 123 -8.76 -2.98 8.19
CA ALA A 123 -8.86 -4.44 8.30
C ALA A 123 -8.15 -5.15 7.14
N GLN A 124 -8.36 -4.70 5.91
CA GLN A 124 -7.66 -5.23 4.73
C GLN A 124 -6.14 -5.03 4.82
N LYS A 125 -5.69 -3.86 5.27
CA LYS A 125 -4.27 -3.58 5.47
C LYS A 125 -3.66 -4.47 6.56
N LYS A 126 -4.34 -4.66 7.69
CA LYS A 126 -3.90 -5.58 8.75
C LYS A 126 -3.80 -7.03 8.26
N ALA A 127 -4.77 -7.49 7.47
CA ALA A 127 -4.73 -8.82 6.86
C ALA A 127 -3.54 -8.98 5.89
N ALA A 128 -3.25 -7.98 5.07
CA ALA A 128 -2.08 -7.96 4.20
C ALA A 128 -0.76 -7.99 4.99
N ILE A 129 -0.66 -7.18 6.05
CA ILE A 129 0.49 -7.17 6.97
C ILE A 129 0.72 -8.56 7.56
N ASN A 130 -0.33 -9.24 8.03
CA ASN A 130 -0.22 -10.59 8.61
C ASN A 130 0.30 -11.61 7.60
N LYS A 131 -0.22 -11.61 6.36
CA LYS A 131 0.28 -12.48 5.28
C LYS A 131 1.76 -12.25 5.01
N LEU A 132 2.18 -10.99 4.90
CA LEU A 132 3.57 -10.62 4.60
C LEU A 132 4.51 -10.89 5.78
N TYR A 133 4.05 -10.70 7.00
CA TYR A 133 4.79 -11.08 8.20
C TYR A 133 5.05 -12.59 8.24
N THR A 134 4.00 -13.38 8.03
CA THR A 134 4.08 -14.85 7.99
C THR A 134 4.97 -15.32 6.85
N TYR A 135 4.84 -14.71 5.67
CA TYR A 135 5.71 -14.98 4.53
C TYR A 135 7.18 -14.71 4.87
N THR A 136 7.48 -13.51 5.42
CA THR A 136 8.87 -13.12 5.69
C THR A 136 9.54 -14.06 6.69
N LYS A 137 8.87 -14.37 7.81
CA LYS A 137 9.45 -15.27 8.82
C LYS A 137 9.67 -16.70 8.34
N LYS A 138 8.90 -17.17 7.34
CA LYS A 138 8.96 -18.57 6.84
C LYS A 138 9.90 -18.75 5.66
N ASN A 139 10.06 -17.73 4.80
CA ASN A 139 10.71 -17.89 3.50
C ASN A 139 12.15 -17.37 3.45
N TYR A 140 12.62 -16.72 4.50
CA TYR A 140 14.01 -16.28 4.57
C TYR A 140 14.72 -17.02 5.71
N LYS A 141 16.01 -17.30 5.49
CA LYS A 141 16.87 -17.94 6.49
C LYS A 141 17.81 -16.92 7.12
N TYR A 142 18.12 -17.10 8.40
CA TYR A 142 19.13 -16.27 9.03
C TYR A 142 20.49 -16.53 8.38
N GLY A 143 21.20 -15.48 8.07
CA GLY A 143 22.52 -15.51 7.50
C GLY A 143 23.27 -14.21 7.74
N ARG A 144 24.58 -14.28 7.84
CA ARG A 144 25.42 -13.10 8.03
C ARG A 144 25.38 -12.24 6.76
N ILE A 145 25.10 -10.95 6.93
CA ILE A 145 25.29 -9.91 5.92
C ILE A 145 26.48 -9.08 6.40
N MET A 146 27.44 -8.87 5.53
CA MET A 146 28.65 -8.07 5.85
C MET A 146 28.30 -6.59 5.94
N GLY A 147 28.99 -5.88 6.81
CA GLY A 147 28.87 -4.43 7.03
C GLY A 147 27.96 -4.04 8.20
N GLN A 148 28.13 -2.80 8.66
CA GLN A 148 27.28 -2.22 9.67
C GLN A 148 26.00 -1.67 9.06
N PHE A 149 24.88 -1.89 9.76
CA PHE A 149 23.63 -1.23 9.40
C PHE A 149 23.75 0.27 9.69
N SER A 150 23.30 1.06 8.75
CA SER A 150 23.28 2.52 8.87
C SER A 150 22.08 3.09 8.12
N LYS A 151 21.71 4.31 8.43
CA LYS A 151 20.66 5.04 7.74
C LYS A 151 20.92 5.09 6.23
N GLY A 152 19.88 4.92 5.43
CA GLY A 152 19.97 4.86 3.97
C GLY A 152 20.23 3.46 3.39
N LYS A 153 20.40 2.43 4.23
CA LYS A 153 20.73 1.06 3.80
C LYS A 153 19.53 0.09 3.81
N SER A 154 18.35 0.48 4.31
CA SER A 154 17.21 -0.43 4.43
C SER A 154 16.82 -1.07 3.10
N LEU A 155 16.76 -0.31 2.01
CA LEU A 155 16.38 -0.87 0.70
C LEU A 155 17.42 -1.86 0.16
N SER A 156 18.71 -1.63 0.38
CA SER A 156 19.78 -2.55 -0.04
C SER A 156 19.77 -3.85 0.78
N TYR A 157 19.52 -3.77 2.10
CA TYR A 157 19.35 -4.96 2.95
C TYR A 157 18.14 -5.79 2.53
N ALA A 158 17.00 -5.13 2.25
CA ALA A 158 15.83 -5.80 1.74
C ALA A 158 16.09 -6.49 0.40
N GLN A 159 16.76 -5.79 -0.54
CA GLN A 159 17.12 -6.33 -1.84
C GLN A 159 18.01 -7.57 -1.71
N GLN A 160 19.09 -7.48 -0.93
CA GLN A 160 20.01 -8.60 -0.73
C GLN A 160 19.27 -9.80 -0.12
N THR A 161 18.46 -9.58 0.93
CA THR A 161 17.70 -10.66 1.58
C THR A 161 16.71 -11.30 0.63
N MET A 162 15.97 -10.50 -0.16
CA MET A 162 14.98 -11.01 -1.11
C MET A 162 15.62 -11.78 -2.29
N LEU A 163 16.82 -11.39 -2.72
CA LEU A 163 17.49 -12.04 -3.85
C LEU A 163 18.24 -13.30 -3.43
N THR A 164 18.85 -13.31 -2.24
CA THR A 164 19.67 -14.43 -1.76
C THR A 164 18.90 -15.45 -0.92
N GLY A 165 17.69 -15.07 -0.44
CA GLY A 165 16.93 -15.89 0.51
C GLY A 165 17.50 -15.89 1.94
N LYS A 166 18.55 -15.10 2.20
CA LYS A 166 19.25 -15.04 3.50
C LYS A 166 19.40 -13.59 3.98
N GLY A 167 19.22 -13.36 5.28
CA GLY A 167 19.39 -12.05 5.90
C GLY A 167 19.71 -12.15 7.39
N ASN A 168 20.36 -11.12 7.91
CA ASN A 168 20.48 -10.93 9.36
C ASN A 168 19.19 -10.24 9.89
N CYS A 169 19.14 -9.87 11.18
CA CYS A 169 17.98 -9.19 11.76
C CYS A 169 17.56 -7.92 11.00
N TYR A 170 18.51 -7.13 10.50
CA TYR A 170 18.21 -5.95 9.67
C TYR A 170 17.64 -6.33 8.30
N GLY A 171 18.13 -7.40 7.68
CA GLY A 171 17.63 -7.93 6.43
C GLY A 171 16.17 -8.40 6.55
N PHE A 172 15.84 -9.11 7.64
CA PHE A 172 14.47 -9.50 7.97
C PHE A 172 13.57 -8.29 8.16
N ALA A 173 14.00 -7.34 8.98
CA ALA A 173 13.24 -6.12 9.26
C ALA A 173 13.02 -5.30 7.98
N ALA A 174 14.07 -5.05 7.21
CA ALA A 174 13.98 -4.26 5.98
C ALA A 174 13.12 -4.94 4.91
N THR A 175 13.22 -6.26 4.75
CA THR A 175 12.40 -7.03 3.81
C THR A 175 10.92 -6.91 4.14
N PHE A 176 10.56 -7.15 5.40
CA PHE A 176 9.17 -7.01 5.84
C PHE A 176 8.67 -5.57 5.72
N ALA A 177 9.50 -4.59 6.07
CA ALA A 177 9.17 -3.17 5.96
C ALA A 177 8.87 -2.75 4.51
N VAL A 178 9.69 -3.17 3.54
CA VAL A 178 9.49 -2.90 2.11
C VAL A 178 8.19 -3.55 1.61
N LEU A 179 7.96 -4.82 1.94
CA LEU A 179 6.73 -5.54 1.58
C LEU A 179 5.49 -4.86 2.16
N ALA A 180 5.50 -4.55 3.45
CA ALA A 180 4.38 -3.90 4.13
C ALA A 180 4.11 -2.49 3.57
N LYS A 181 5.15 -1.68 3.36
CA LYS A 181 5.04 -0.35 2.76
C LYS A 181 4.43 -0.42 1.37
N ARG A 182 4.94 -1.30 0.52
CA ARG A 182 4.48 -1.45 -0.87
C ARG A 182 3.03 -1.89 -0.95
N ALA A 183 2.62 -2.84 -0.11
CA ALA A 183 1.26 -3.38 -0.13
C ALA A 183 0.23 -2.42 0.45
N THR A 184 0.56 -1.71 1.54
CA THR A 184 -0.43 -0.98 2.35
C THR A 184 -0.38 0.53 2.20
N GLY A 185 0.76 1.08 1.77
CA GLY A 185 1.03 2.52 1.75
C GLY A 185 1.15 3.18 3.13
N LEU A 186 1.01 2.42 4.23
CA LEU A 186 1.12 2.94 5.59
C LEU A 186 2.50 3.53 5.87
N PRO A 187 2.67 4.41 6.86
CA PRO A 187 3.98 4.77 7.38
C PRO A 187 4.66 3.54 7.97
N VAL A 188 5.84 3.20 7.45
CA VAL A 188 6.65 2.05 7.87
C VAL A 188 8.08 2.50 8.04
N ARG A 189 8.74 2.06 9.11
CA ARG A 189 10.15 2.30 9.34
C ARG A 189 10.89 1.05 9.80
N VAL A 190 12.14 0.94 9.44
CA VAL A 190 13.10 0.02 10.04
C VAL A 190 13.72 0.71 11.24
N CYS A 191 13.70 0.05 12.37
CA CYS A 191 14.30 0.52 13.61
C CYS A 191 15.49 -0.36 13.98
N TRP A 192 16.45 0.23 14.67
CA TRP A 192 17.58 -0.51 15.21
C TRP A 192 18.08 0.09 16.52
N GLY A 193 18.76 -0.74 17.26
CA GLY A 193 19.27 -0.44 18.58
C GLY A 193 19.68 -1.73 19.28
N THR A 194 19.29 -1.89 20.54
CA THR A 194 19.49 -3.15 21.28
C THR A 194 18.16 -3.79 21.62
N SER A 195 18.18 -5.11 21.74
CA SER A 195 16.99 -5.87 22.12
C SER A 195 17.36 -7.10 22.93
N THR A 196 16.50 -7.45 23.87
CA THR A 196 16.54 -8.72 24.62
C THR A 196 15.75 -9.83 23.92
N ALA A 197 15.39 -9.66 22.63
CA ALA A 197 14.54 -10.60 21.89
C ALA A 197 15.05 -12.04 21.88
N PHE A 198 16.35 -12.27 21.91
CA PHE A 198 16.96 -13.62 21.87
C PHE A 198 17.53 -14.05 23.21
N ASN A 199 17.76 -13.13 24.15
CA ASN A 199 18.25 -13.42 25.48
C ASN A 199 17.63 -12.44 26.48
N LYS A 200 16.85 -12.94 27.43
CA LYS A 200 16.13 -12.11 28.40
C LYS A 200 17.04 -11.25 29.28
N SER A 201 18.23 -11.76 29.59
CA SER A 201 19.18 -11.13 30.50
C SER A 201 20.26 -10.30 29.79
N ARG A 202 20.39 -10.44 28.45
CA ARG A 202 21.44 -9.78 27.68
C ARG A 202 20.90 -9.14 26.42
N ALA A 203 20.87 -7.83 26.39
CA ALA A 203 20.55 -7.09 25.18
C ALA A 203 21.70 -7.18 24.17
N GLN A 204 21.33 -7.27 22.88
CA GLN A 204 22.27 -7.30 21.77
C GLN A 204 21.77 -6.44 20.60
N LEU A 205 22.66 -6.04 19.72
CA LEU A 205 22.32 -5.25 18.54
C LEU A 205 21.25 -5.97 17.72
N HIS A 206 20.20 -5.24 17.36
CA HIS A 206 19.05 -5.80 16.68
C HIS A 206 18.32 -4.78 15.81
N GLY A 207 17.63 -5.28 14.77
CA GLY A 207 16.77 -4.50 13.90
C GLY A 207 15.36 -5.11 13.84
N TRP A 208 14.35 -4.23 13.82
CA TRP A 208 12.93 -4.60 13.75
C TRP A 208 12.15 -3.61 12.88
N THR A 209 10.92 -3.94 12.58
CA THR A 209 10.03 -3.06 11.81
C THR A 209 8.99 -2.42 12.70
N GLU A 210 8.71 -1.14 12.47
CA GLU A 210 7.54 -0.48 13.04
C GLU A 210 6.60 -0.01 11.92
N ILE A 211 5.29 -0.23 12.11
CA ILE A 211 4.22 0.22 11.20
C ILE A 211 3.24 1.07 11.99
N LYS A 212 2.89 2.26 11.44
CA LYS A 212 1.86 3.12 12.03
C LYS A 212 0.49 2.72 11.48
N ILE A 213 -0.39 2.30 12.36
CA ILE A 213 -1.78 1.94 12.05
C ILE A 213 -2.68 2.87 12.86
N GLY A 214 -3.51 3.64 12.18
CA GLY A 214 -4.16 4.80 12.81
C GLY A 214 -3.11 5.76 13.38
N ASN A 215 -3.22 6.09 14.66
CA ASN A 215 -2.27 6.97 15.36
C ASN A 215 -1.20 6.21 16.16
N THR A 216 -1.17 4.88 16.10
CA THR A 216 -0.30 4.04 16.95
C THR A 216 0.79 3.37 16.12
N TRP A 217 2.03 3.41 16.61
CA TRP A 217 3.13 2.60 16.11
C TRP A 217 3.12 1.21 16.72
N TYR A 218 3.21 0.19 15.87
CA TYR A 218 3.28 -1.21 16.27
C TYR A 218 4.60 -1.83 15.84
N ILE A 219 5.22 -2.60 16.73
CA ILE A 219 6.42 -3.40 16.49
C ILE A 219 6.03 -4.72 15.83
N PHE A 220 6.83 -5.09 14.85
CA PHE A 220 6.82 -6.38 14.16
C PHE A 220 8.25 -6.87 14.05
N ASP A 221 8.53 -8.05 14.59
CA ASP A 221 9.86 -8.64 14.54
C ASP A 221 9.81 -10.03 13.90
N THR A 222 10.05 -10.06 12.59
CA THR A 222 10.01 -11.29 11.80
C THR A 222 11.20 -12.22 12.08
N ASN A 223 12.34 -11.65 12.49
CA ASN A 223 13.52 -12.42 12.85
C ASN A 223 13.35 -13.09 14.23
N ALA A 224 12.91 -12.35 15.25
CA ALA A 224 12.61 -12.92 16.54
C ALA A 224 11.47 -13.95 16.46
N ALA A 225 10.44 -13.69 15.64
CA ALA A 225 9.37 -14.66 15.41
C ALA A 225 9.82 -15.97 14.76
N ALA A 226 10.91 -15.94 14.01
CA ALA A 226 11.46 -17.14 13.37
C ALA A 226 12.46 -17.89 14.25
N TYR A 227 13.21 -17.19 15.09
CA TYR A 227 14.40 -17.77 15.73
C TYR A 227 14.51 -17.55 17.26
N SER A 228 13.68 -16.70 17.86
CA SER A 228 13.69 -16.53 19.31
C SER A 228 13.07 -17.74 20.02
N LYS A 229 13.69 -18.16 21.12
CA LYS A 229 13.16 -19.19 22.03
C LYS A 229 12.27 -18.59 23.13
N ARG A 230 12.11 -17.25 23.19
CA ARG A 230 11.29 -16.59 24.19
C ARG A 230 9.81 -16.76 23.88
N SER A 231 9.05 -17.36 24.80
CA SER A 231 7.59 -17.55 24.74
C SER A 231 6.81 -16.45 25.47
N ASP A 232 7.50 -15.67 26.31
CA ASP A 232 6.92 -14.61 27.13
C ASP A 232 6.68 -13.28 26.35
N VAL A 233 7.11 -13.21 25.08
CA VAL A 233 6.95 -12.04 24.22
C VAL A 233 6.28 -12.43 22.91
N LYS A 234 5.32 -11.61 22.47
CA LYS A 234 4.71 -11.73 21.14
C LYS A 234 5.45 -10.79 20.17
N TRP A 235 5.80 -11.30 18.98
CA TRP A 235 6.61 -10.59 17.99
C TRP A 235 5.80 -9.96 16.85
N TYR A 236 4.48 -10.07 16.92
CA TYR A 236 3.54 -9.56 15.93
C TYR A 236 2.65 -8.48 16.50
N MET A 237 2.62 -7.32 15.87
CA MET A 237 1.69 -6.21 16.10
C MET A 237 1.57 -5.78 17.59
N GLN A 238 2.72 -5.59 18.25
CA GLN A 238 2.76 -5.11 19.63
C GLN A 238 2.85 -3.58 19.66
N LYS A 239 2.06 -2.91 20.50
CA LYS A 239 2.15 -1.45 20.66
C LYS A 239 3.57 -1.06 21.09
N ALA A 240 4.26 -0.22 20.31
CA ALA A 240 5.63 0.22 20.61
C ALA A 240 5.72 0.96 21.97
N SER A 241 4.64 1.61 22.39
CA SER A 241 4.55 2.31 23.67
C SER A 241 4.29 1.42 24.88
N SER A 242 3.99 0.11 24.70
CA SER A 242 3.72 -0.79 25.82
C SER A 242 4.95 -1.03 26.68
N ALA A 243 4.75 -1.26 27.97
CA ALA A 243 5.85 -1.53 28.93
C ALA A 243 6.69 -2.73 28.51
N ALA A 244 6.06 -3.81 28.02
CA ALA A 244 6.75 -5.00 27.55
C ALA A 244 7.68 -4.70 26.36
N MET A 245 7.24 -3.88 25.40
CA MET A 245 8.06 -3.50 24.24
C MET A 245 9.17 -2.53 24.61
N LYS A 246 8.93 -1.56 25.47
CA LYS A 246 9.98 -0.66 26.00
C LYS A 246 11.05 -1.43 26.79
N LYS A 247 10.67 -2.50 27.50
CA LYS A 247 11.62 -3.37 28.20
C LYS A 247 12.40 -4.29 27.24
N THR A 248 11.81 -4.64 26.10
CA THR A 248 12.43 -5.57 25.13
C THR A 248 13.29 -4.85 24.09
N TYR A 249 12.93 -3.65 23.68
CA TYR A 249 13.60 -2.89 22.62
C TYR A 249 14.04 -1.52 23.09
N THR A 250 15.34 -1.24 22.99
CA THR A 250 15.91 0.10 23.16
C THR A 250 16.30 0.64 21.79
N LYS A 251 15.41 1.48 21.22
CA LYS A 251 15.60 2.05 19.89
C LYS A 251 16.68 3.15 19.93
N LYS A 252 17.73 2.99 19.11
CA LYS A 252 18.75 4.00 18.88
C LYS A 252 18.34 4.93 17.75
N GLU A 253 17.96 4.37 16.60
CA GLU A 253 17.60 5.10 15.39
C GLU A 253 16.51 4.41 14.60
N SER A 254 16.00 5.10 13.57
CA SER A 254 15.07 4.52 12.60
C SER A 254 15.21 5.18 11.22
N GLU A 255 14.79 4.44 10.18
CA GLU A 255 14.72 4.90 8.80
C GLU A 255 13.32 4.65 8.25
N ASP A 256 12.65 5.72 7.78
CA ASP A 256 11.36 5.59 7.11
C ASP A 256 11.53 4.96 5.73
N ILE A 257 10.68 3.99 5.41
CA ILE A 257 10.68 3.37 4.10
C ILE A 257 9.96 4.27 3.11
N VAL A 258 10.74 4.75 2.17
CA VAL A 258 10.28 5.62 1.07
C VAL A 258 10.19 4.78 -0.20
N LEU A 259 8.94 4.47 -0.59
CA LEU A 259 8.58 3.74 -1.81
C LEU A 259 7.49 4.49 -2.56
#